data_94fce197f5c6fd60e9c4e018767b0bf5
#
_entry.id   94fce197f5c6fd60e9c4e018767b0bf5
#
_cell.length_a   1.000
_cell.length_b   1.000
_cell.length_c   1.000
_cell.angle_alpha   90.00
_cell.angle_beta   90.00
_cell.angle_gamma   90.00
#
_symmetry.space_group_name_H-M   'P 1'
#
loop_
_entity.id
_entity.type
_entity.pdbx_description
1 polymer ?
#
loop_
_entity_poly.entity_id
_entity_poly.type
_entity_poly.pdbx_seq_one_letter_code
_entity_poly.pdbx_strand_id
1 'polypeptide(L)'
;MRRSLLLLFALLSVSGCAYHVQGEPIAAPLPPLAIATPRKTEGVDPCKLVSEKDLKPVGTLKFPAAPRTEMQNSCLYTVKENAYVLVAVPYRSFDQSKENQKNGHEVQTGKHATWLSCGQQEKDMVCTATIAVTRNESLLVAIGMNGGTEPKARDLLEPIAQEALKRMPAA
;
A
#
# COMPACT_ATOMS: atom_id res chain seq x y z
N MET A 1 86.47 -17.06 -4.59
CA MET A 1 85.78 -16.65 -3.40
C MET A 1 84.32 -16.33 -3.78
N ARG A 2 83.43 -17.26 -3.68
CA ARG A 2 81.99 -17.10 -4.05
C ARG A 2 81.14 -17.51 -2.84
N ARG A 3 80.50 -16.56 -2.21
CA ARG A 3 79.55 -16.82 -1.12
C ARG A 3 78.15 -16.92 -1.72
N SER A 4 77.59 -18.13 -1.73
CA SER A 4 76.23 -18.40 -2.12
C SER A 4 75.30 -18.06 -0.95
N LEU A 5 74.41 -17.10 -1.16
CA LEU A 5 73.37 -16.73 -0.21
C LEU A 5 72.13 -17.55 -0.55
N LEU A 6 71.81 -18.54 0.27
CA LEU A 6 70.62 -19.33 0.21
C LEU A 6 69.47 -18.53 0.87
N LEU A 7 68.55 -18.00 0.07
CA LEU A 7 67.29 -17.43 0.52
C LEU A 7 66.28 -18.58 0.73
N LEU A 8 65.98 -18.88 1.97
CA LEU A 8 64.88 -19.74 2.36
C LEU A 8 63.58 -18.93 2.22
N PHE A 9 62.76 -19.30 1.22
CA PHE A 9 61.38 -18.83 1.13
C PHE A 9 60.50 -19.72 1.98
N ALA A 10 60.09 -19.25 3.14
CA ALA A 10 59.06 -19.89 3.95
C ALA A 10 57.68 -19.59 3.36
N LEU A 11 57.08 -20.54 2.67
CA LEU A 11 55.70 -20.52 2.23
C LEU A 11 54.79 -20.71 3.45
N LEU A 12 54.24 -19.64 3.96
CA LEU A 12 53.13 -19.65 4.90
C LEU A 12 51.84 -20.01 4.12
N SER A 13 51.47 -21.28 4.13
CA SER A 13 50.18 -21.77 3.70
C SER A 13 49.15 -21.36 4.73
N VAL A 14 48.44 -20.26 4.44
CA VAL A 14 47.22 -19.88 5.17
C VAL A 14 46.09 -20.79 4.71
N SER A 15 45.88 -21.90 5.44
CA SER A 15 44.70 -22.75 5.32
C SER A 15 43.51 -21.97 5.90
N GLY A 16 42.85 -21.17 5.03
CA GLY A 16 41.55 -20.60 5.32
C GLY A 16 40.51 -21.72 5.43
N CYS A 17 40.01 -21.96 6.64
CA CYS A 17 38.79 -22.77 6.81
C CYS A 17 37.65 -22.05 6.14
N ALA A 18 37.30 -22.43 4.93
CA ALA A 18 36.04 -22.06 4.31
C ALA A 18 34.92 -22.76 5.07
N TYR A 19 34.25 -22.06 5.96
CA TYR A 19 33.00 -22.53 6.54
C TYR A 19 31.95 -22.54 5.41
N HIS A 20 31.71 -23.67 4.81
CA HIS A 20 30.54 -23.90 3.98
C HIS A 20 29.34 -24.01 4.92
N VAL A 21 28.61 -22.94 5.12
CA VAL A 21 27.29 -22.97 5.73
C VAL A 21 26.34 -23.58 4.68
N GLN A 22 26.21 -24.91 4.68
CA GLN A 22 25.16 -25.62 3.97
C GLN A 22 23.85 -25.47 4.75
N GLY A 23 23.25 -24.32 4.66
CA GLY A 23 21.87 -24.07 5.09
C GLY A 23 21.20 -23.28 3.99
N GLU A 24 20.07 -23.76 3.49
CA GLU A 24 19.20 -22.89 2.72
C GLU A 24 18.88 -21.66 3.58
N PRO A 25 18.99 -20.44 3.03
CA PRO A 25 18.62 -19.26 3.78
C PRO A 25 17.13 -19.37 4.13
N ILE A 26 16.83 -19.71 5.36
CA ILE A 26 15.47 -19.63 5.86
C ILE A 26 15.14 -18.14 5.87
N ALA A 27 14.26 -17.72 4.96
CA ALA A 27 13.76 -16.36 4.95
C ALA A 27 13.21 -16.02 6.34
N ALA A 28 13.71 -14.95 6.94
CA ALA A 28 13.17 -14.49 8.21
C ALA A 28 11.65 -14.36 8.08
N PRO A 29 10.86 -14.82 9.05
CA PRO A 29 9.43 -14.66 9.00
C PRO A 29 9.11 -13.18 8.83
N LEU A 30 8.31 -12.85 7.82
CA LEU A 30 7.86 -11.48 7.60
C LEU A 30 7.18 -10.96 8.87
N PRO A 31 7.44 -9.72 9.27
CA PRO A 31 6.76 -9.14 10.41
C PRO A 31 5.24 -9.27 10.20
N PRO A 32 4.48 -9.56 11.26
CA PRO A 32 3.05 -9.74 11.13
C PRO A 32 2.41 -8.48 10.55
N LEU A 33 1.52 -8.66 9.56
CA LEU A 33 0.77 -7.57 8.96
C LEU A 33 0.00 -6.81 10.04
N ALA A 34 0.23 -5.51 10.17
CA ALA A 34 -0.43 -4.70 11.18
C ALA A 34 -1.92 -4.54 10.85
N ILE A 35 -2.78 -5.20 11.63
CA ILE A 35 -4.24 -5.09 11.57
C ILE A 35 -4.71 -4.89 13.01
N ALA A 36 -4.93 -3.64 13.42
CA ALA A 36 -5.24 -3.32 14.81
C ALA A 36 -6.62 -3.87 15.25
N THR A 37 -7.60 -3.79 14.36
CA THR A 37 -8.95 -4.30 14.59
C THR A 37 -9.47 -4.86 13.28
N PRO A 38 -9.52 -6.18 13.11
CA PRO A 38 -10.07 -6.78 11.90
C PRO A 38 -11.49 -6.25 11.61
N ARG A 39 -11.79 -6.04 10.32
CA ARG A 39 -13.07 -5.50 9.87
C ARG A 39 -13.83 -6.52 9.04
N LYS A 40 -15.16 -6.53 9.19
CA LYS A 40 -16.02 -7.29 8.27
C LYS A 40 -16.00 -6.62 6.91
N THR A 41 -15.95 -7.44 5.87
CA THR A 41 -15.99 -7.00 4.47
C THR A 41 -17.26 -7.47 3.79
N GLU A 42 -17.80 -8.61 4.23
CA GLU A 42 -19.04 -9.19 3.71
C GLU A 42 -20.25 -8.31 4.04
N GLY A 43 -21.06 -8.02 3.03
CA GLY A 43 -22.29 -7.23 3.18
C GLY A 43 -22.05 -5.73 3.42
N VAL A 44 -20.81 -5.27 3.34
CA VAL A 44 -20.47 -3.83 3.46
C VAL A 44 -20.81 -3.13 2.16
N ASP A 45 -21.63 -2.09 2.26
CA ASP A 45 -21.95 -1.21 1.12
C ASP A 45 -20.86 -0.12 1.00
N PRO A 46 -20.02 -0.13 -0.04
CA PRO A 46 -18.95 0.85 -0.20
C PRO A 46 -19.47 2.28 -0.37
N CYS A 47 -20.72 2.47 -0.82
CA CYS A 47 -21.34 3.78 -0.95
C CYS A 47 -21.74 4.42 0.38
N LYS A 48 -21.63 3.69 1.48
CA LYS A 48 -21.89 4.20 2.85
C LYS A 48 -20.62 4.47 3.64
N LEU A 49 -19.45 4.12 3.10
CA LEU A 49 -18.18 4.27 3.82
C LEU A 49 -17.64 5.71 3.80
N VAL A 50 -18.06 6.52 2.82
CA VAL A 50 -17.68 7.93 2.72
C VAL A 50 -18.95 8.78 2.65
N SER A 51 -18.99 9.86 3.42
CA SER A 51 -20.10 10.81 3.44
C SER A 51 -19.72 12.10 2.71
N GLU A 52 -20.72 12.90 2.34
CA GLU A 52 -20.49 14.24 1.76
C GLU A 52 -19.62 15.13 2.67
N LYS A 53 -19.74 14.97 3.99
CA LYS A 53 -18.93 15.72 4.96
C LYS A 53 -17.44 15.41 4.80
N ASP A 54 -17.08 14.16 4.53
CA ASP A 54 -15.69 13.74 4.37
C ASP A 54 -15.10 14.25 3.05
N LEU A 55 -15.97 14.48 2.07
CA LEU A 55 -15.57 14.96 0.74
C LEU A 55 -15.43 16.48 0.67
N LYS A 56 -15.90 17.24 1.66
CA LYS A 56 -15.83 18.73 1.66
C LYS A 56 -14.45 19.30 1.31
N PRO A 57 -13.32 18.74 1.81
CA PRO A 57 -11.99 19.23 1.43
C PRO A 57 -11.62 18.97 -0.03
N VAL A 58 -12.24 17.95 -0.67
CA VAL A 58 -12.03 17.62 -2.09
C VAL A 58 -12.93 18.47 -2.98
N GLY A 59 -14.17 18.72 -2.53
CA GLY A 59 -15.16 19.50 -3.23
C GLY A 59 -16.60 19.03 -2.98
N THR A 60 -17.52 19.49 -3.82
CA THR A 60 -18.95 19.15 -3.73
C THR A 60 -19.30 18.02 -4.68
N LEU A 61 -20.10 17.07 -4.27
CA LEU A 61 -20.58 16.00 -5.15
C LEU A 61 -21.30 16.59 -6.38
N LYS A 62 -20.92 16.09 -7.55
CA LYS A 62 -21.57 16.42 -8.82
C LYS A 62 -22.84 15.60 -9.03
N PHE A 63 -22.79 14.34 -8.62
CA PHE A 63 -23.88 13.38 -8.68
C PHE A 63 -23.93 12.58 -7.38
N PRO A 64 -25.05 11.95 -7.03
CA PRO A 64 -25.09 10.95 -5.96
C PRO A 64 -24.02 9.88 -6.16
N ALA A 65 -23.44 9.41 -5.06
CA ALA A 65 -22.48 8.30 -5.10
C ALA A 65 -23.15 7.06 -5.72
N ALA A 66 -22.43 6.38 -6.61
CA ALA A 66 -22.98 5.24 -7.35
C ALA A 66 -22.00 4.07 -7.42
N PRO A 67 -22.51 2.82 -7.35
CA PRO A 67 -21.72 1.63 -7.63
C PRO A 67 -21.11 1.68 -9.04
N ARG A 68 -19.89 1.15 -9.19
CA ARG A 68 -19.27 1.00 -10.52
C ARG A 68 -19.53 -0.40 -11.08
N THR A 69 -19.87 -0.44 -12.36
CA THR A 69 -20.06 -1.72 -13.08
C THR A 69 -18.74 -2.41 -13.39
N GLU A 70 -17.67 -1.62 -13.66
CA GLU A 70 -16.36 -2.13 -14.04
C GLU A 70 -15.55 -2.68 -12.85
N MET A 71 -15.93 -2.31 -11.63
CA MET A 71 -15.31 -2.79 -10.41
C MET A 71 -16.39 -3.18 -9.41
N GLN A 72 -16.59 -4.49 -9.27
CA GLN A 72 -17.55 -5.02 -8.31
C GLN A 72 -17.23 -4.53 -6.88
N ASN A 73 -18.25 -4.38 -6.06
CA ASN A 73 -18.14 -3.94 -4.66
C ASN A 73 -17.39 -2.61 -4.52
N SER A 74 -17.63 -1.68 -5.43
CA SER A 74 -17.05 -0.34 -5.36
C SER A 74 -18.09 0.75 -5.52
N CYS A 75 -17.75 1.94 -5.02
CA CYS A 75 -18.55 3.14 -5.14
C CYS A 75 -17.70 4.31 -5.63
N LEU A 76 -18.22 5.05 -6.60
CA LEU A 76 -17.60 6.24 -7.16
C LEU A 76 -18.33 7.49 -6.67
N TYR A 77 -17.57 8.43 -6.15
CA TYR A 77 -17.97 9.76 -5.73
C TYR A 77 -17.37 10.79 -6.70
N THR A 78 -18.16 11.28 -7.63
CA THR A 78 -17.71 12.30 -8.59
C THR A 78 -17.88 13.70 -8.02
N VAL A 79 -16.82 14.48 -8.00
CA VAL A 79 -16.78 15.83 -7.43
C VAL A 79 -16.72 16.88 -8.53
N LYS A 80 -17.35 18.04 -8.31
CA LYS A 80 -17.47 19.11 -9.33
C LYS A 80 -16.12 19.68 -9.78
N GLU A 81 -15.16 19.70 -8.91
CA GLU A 81 -13.82 20.28 -9.11
C GLU A 81 -12.88 19.38 -9.93
N ASN A 82 -13.45 18.58 -10.84
CA ASN A 82 -12.72 17.59 -11.65
C ASN A 82 -11.90 16.60 -10.83
N ALA A 83 -12.47 16.18 -9.71
CA ALA A 83 -11.91 15.15 -8.85
C ALA A 83 -12.92 14.01 -8.65
N TYR A 84 -12.42 12.87 -8.21
CA TYR A 84 -13.26 11.74 -7.79
C TYR A 84 -12.64 11.02 -6.61
N VAL A 85 -13.49 10.34 -5.84
CA VAL A 85 -13.08 9.38 -4.83
C VAL A 85 -13.71 8.02 -5.18
N LEU A 86 -12.92 6.97 -5.11
CA LEU A 86 -13.34 5.59 -5.33
C LEU A 86 -13.11 4.81 -4.03
N VAL A 87 -14.13 4.05 -3.62
CA VAL A 87 -14.03 3.13 -2.48
C VAL A 87 -14.41 1.74 -2.95
N ALA A 88 -13.62 0.73 -2.58
CA ALA A 88 -13.94 -0.67 -2.88
C ALA A 88 -13.66 -1.58 -1.67
N VAL A 89 -14.63 -2.46 -1.34
CA VAL A 89 -14.54 -3.45 -0.28
C VAL A 89 -15.53 -4.61 -0.54
N PRO A 90 -15.10 -5.90 -0.43
CA PRO A 90 -13.71 -6.30 -0.28
C PRO A 90 -12.88 -5.99 -1.54
N TYR A 91 -11.63 -5.67 -1.30
CA TYR A 91 -10.63 -5.54 -2.36
C TYR A 91 -9.61 -6.66 -2.22
N ARG A 92 -8.70 -6.81 -3.18
CA ARG A 92 -7.63 -7.83 -3.17
C ARG A 92 -6.81 -7.79 -1.88
N SER A 93 -6.02 -8.83 -1.59
CA SER A 93 -5.16 -8.85 -0.42
C SER A 93 -4.12 -7.72 -0.46
N PHE A 94 -3.60 -7.36 0.73
CA PHE A 94 -2.57 -6.34 0.87
C PHE A 94 -1.32 -6.67 0.04
N ASP A 95 -0.86 -7.94 0.07
CA ASP A 95 0.32 -8.38 -0.66
C ASP A 95 0.12 -8.30 -2.17
N GLN A 96 -1.04 -8.72 -2.69
CA GLN A 96 -1.37 -8.56 -4.11
C GLN A 96 -1.40 -7.08 -4.54
N SER A 97 -1.78 -6.19 -3.64
CA SER A 97 -1.77 -4.75 -3.91
C SER A 97 -0.36 -4.20 -4.02
N LYS A 98 0.56 -4.65 -3.14
CA LYS A 98 1.99 -4.31 -3.22
C LYS A 98 2.62 -4.79 -4.53
N GLU A 99 2.32 -6.01 -4.96
CA GLU A 99 2.84 -6.58 -6.20
C GLU A 99 2.37 -5.81 -7.44
N ASN A 100 1.11 -5.36 -7.44
CA ASN A 100 0.51 -4.68 -8.59
C ASN A 100 0.79 -3.17 -8.64
N GLN A 101 1.13 -2.56 -7.51
CA GLN A 101 1.37 -1.11 -7.39
C GLN A 101 2.82 -0.86 -6.95
N LYS A 102 3.78 -1.16 -7.82
CA LYS A 102 5.22 -1.16 -7.52
C LYS A 102 5.79 0.17 -7.02
N ASN A 103 5.14 1.30 -7.31
CA ASN A 103 5.60 2.64 -6.91
C ASN A 103 5.02 3.10 -5.56
N GLY A 104 4.46 2.19 -4.78
CA GLY A 104 3.92 2.49 -3.46
C GLY A 104 4.94 2.28 -2.34
N HIS A 105 4.52 2.70 -1.16
CA HIS A 105 5.24 2.46 0.09
C HIS A 105 4.25 2.17 1.22
N GLU A 106 4.75 1.50 2.25
CA GLU A 106 3.93 1.12 3.40
C GLU A 106 3.82 2.27 4.39
N VAL A 107 2.60 2.58 4.78
CA VAL A 107 2.24 3.55 5.83
C VAL A 107 1.21 2.92 6.77
N GLN A 108 0.68 3.67 7.71
CA GLN A 108 -0.40 3.21 8.59
C GLN A 108 -1.62 4.14 8.51
N THR A 109 -2.80 3.53 8.39
CA THR A 109 -4.09 4.21 8.53
C THR A 109 -4.81 3.60 9.73
N GLY A 110 -5.03 4.39 10.80
CA GLY A 110 -5.68 3.90 12.01
C GLY A 110 -5.03 2.65 12.61
N LYS A 111 -3.69 2.54 12.58
CA LYS A 111 -2.87 1.39 12.99
C LYS A 111 -3.06 0.13 12.13
N HIS A 112 -3.63 0.25 10.94
CA HIS A 112 -3.67 -0.80 9.93
C HIS A 112 -2.56 -0.59 8.91
N ALA A 113 -1.89 -1.66 8.46
CA ALA A 113 -0.96 -1.59 7.37
C ALA A 113 -1.67 -1.07 6.11
N THR A 114 -1.08 -0.10 5.46
CA THR A 114 -1.65 0.58 4.31
C THR A 114 -0.60 0.70 3.23
N TRP A 115 -0.90 0.22 2.03
CA TRP A 115 -0.08 0.46 0.86
C TRP A 115 -0.55 1.74 0.18
N LEU A 116 0.26 2.77 0.24
CA LEU A 116 0.01 4.05 -0.41
C LEU A 116 0.79 4.11 -1.72
N SER A 117 0.10 4.32 -2.82
CA SER A 117 0.69 4.48 -4.15
C SER A 117 0.08 5.68 -4.84
N CYS A 118 0.92 6.53 -5.41
CA CYS A 118 0.50 7.67 -6.20
C CYS A 118 1.15 7.63 -7.57
N GLY A 119 0.46 8.13 -8.58
CA GLY A 119 0.98 8.22 -9.93
C GLY A 119 0.11 9.05 -10.85
N GLN A 120 0.73 9.58 -11.91
CA GLN A 120 0.01 10.29 -12.95
C GLN A 120 -0.68 9.27 -13.87
N GLN A 121 -1.98 9.43 -14.08
CA GLN A 121 -2.77 8.68 -15.06
C GLN A 121 -3.40 9.70 -16.02
N GLU A 122 -2.87 9.74 -17.23
CA GLU A 122 -3.26 10.77 -18.22
C GLU A 122 -3.09 12.20 -17.66
N LYS A 123 -4.20 12.87 -17.34
CA LYS A 123 -4.23 14.22 -16.77
C LYS A 123 -4.48 14.24 -15.27
N ASP A 124 -4.80 13.08 -14.69
CA ASP A 124 -5.18 12.97 -13.30
C ASP A 124 -4.00 12.49 -12.44
N MET A 125 -3.74 13.16 -11.34
CA MET A 125 -2.94 12.61 -10.25
C MET A 125 -3.84 11.65 -9.47
N VAL A 126 -3.49 10.38 -9.44
CA VAL A 126 -4.22 9.34 -8.72
C VAL A 126 -3.39 8.82 -7.56
N CYS A 127 -3.94 8.91 -6.35
CA CYS A 127 -3.39 8.28 -5.17
C CYS A 127 -4.35 7.20 -4.65
N THR A 128 -3.82 6.05 -4.27
CA THR A 128 -4.56 4.92 -3.71
C THR A 128 -4.02 4.54 -2.35
N ALA A 129 -4.91 4.30 -1.40
CA ALA A 129 -4.62 3.71 -0.10
C ALA A 129 -5.30 2.34 -0.03
N THR A 130 -4.51 1.28 -0.04
CA THR A 130 -5.00 -0.09 0.17
C THR A 130 -4.73 -0.48 1.61
N ILE A 131 -5.77 -0.57 2.42
CA ILE A 131 -5.72 -0.76 3.87
C ILE A 131 -6.01 -2.23 4.18
N ALA A 132 -5.11 -2.92 4.84
CA ALA A 132 -5.33 -4.29 5.29
C ALA A 132 -6.44 -4.33 6.36
N VAL A 133 -7.55 -5.00 6.09
CA VAL A 133 -8.68 -5.15 7.01
C VAL A 133 -8.83 -6.57 7.55
N THR A 134 -8.40 -7.56 6.75
CA THR A 134 -8.13 -8.94 7.14
C THR A 134 -6.80 -9.39 6.52
N ARG A 135 -6.39 -10.65 6.73
CA ARG A 135 -5.19 -11.19 6.05
C ARG A 135 -5.35 -11.26 4.53
N ASN A 136 -6.56 -11.51 4.05
CA ASN A 136 -6.83 -11.83 2.65
C ASN A 136 -7.55 -10.70 1.90
N GLU A 137 -8.03 -9.69 2.61
CA GLU A 137 -8.86 -8.65 2.04
C GLU A 137 -8.44 -7.27 2.54
N SER A 138 -8.68 -6.27 1.73
CA SER A 138 -8.41 -4.87 2.05
C SER A 138 -9.60 -3.97 1.70
N LEU A 139 -9.56 -2.77 2.27
CA LEU A 139 -10.33 -1.62 1.85
C LEU A 139 -9.44 -0.80 0.91
N LEU A 140 -9.91 -0.55 -0.31
CA LEU A 140 -9.30 0.41 -1.23
C LEU A 140 -10.02 1.74 -1.11
N VAL A 141 -9.26 2.81 -0.92
CA VAL A 141 -9.72 4.19 -1.12
C VAL A 141 -8.78 4.86 -2.10
N ALA A 142 -9.32 5.46 -3.13
CA ALA A 142 -8.53 6.17 -4.13
C ALA A 142 -9.09 7.57 -4.34
N ILE A 143 -8.22 8.53 -4.65
CA ILE A 143 -8.57 9.88 -5.08
C ILE A 143 -7.89 10.15 -6.42
N GLY A 144 -8.65 10.70 -7.38
CA GLY A 144 -8.11 11.23 -8.63
C GLY A 144 -8.43 12.71 -8.74
N MET A 145 -7.44 13.50 -9.17
CA MET A 145 -7.54 14.96 -9.27
C MET A 145 -6.93 15.43 -10.57
N ASN A 146 -7.74 16.03 -11.44
CA ASN A 146 -7.24 16.61 -12.69
C ASN A 146 -6.32 17.81 -12.40
N GLY A 147 -5.09 17.76 -12.93
CA GLY A 147 -4.07 18.77 -12.66
C GLY A 147 -3.60 18.83 -11.19
N GLY A 148 -3.90 17.80 -10.40
CA GLY A 148 -3.47 17.70 -9.01
C GLY A 148 -1.97 17.40 -8.87
N THR A 149 -1.45 17.55 -7.65
CA THR A 149 -0.10 17.14 -7.26
C THR A 149 -0.18 15.99 -6.27
N GLU A 150 0.86 15.14 -6.23
CA GLU A 150 0.92 14.00 -5.30
C GLU A 150 0.73 14.42 -3.83
N PRO A 151 1.44 15.44 -3.29
CA PRO A 151 1.25 15.85 -1.90
C PRO A 151 -0.20 16.23 -1.60
N LYS A 152 -0.83 17.02 -2.48
CA LYS A 152 -2.22 17.44 -2.30
C LYS A 152 -3.19 16.26 -2.35
N ALA A 153 -3.01 15.35 -3.30
CA ALA A 153 -3.88 14.18 -3.42
C ALA A 153 -3.75 13.27 -2.18
N ARG A 154 -2.53 13.06 -1.68
CA ARG A 154 -2.27 12.27 -0.49
C ARG A 154 -2.88 12.90 0.76
N ASP A 155 -2.67 14.20 0.97
CA ASP A 155 -3.20 14.93 2.14
C ASP A 155 -4.73 14.92 2.20
N LEU A 156 -5.40 14.88 1.03
CA LEU A 156 -6.85 14.75 0.95
C LEU A 156 -7.31 13.29 1.10
N LEU A 157 -6.53 12.32 0.63
CA LEU A 157 -6.88 10.91 0.70
C LEU A 157 -6.86 10.37 2.13
N GLU A 158 -5.86 10.74 2.92
CA GLU A 158 -5.62 10.18 4.25
C GLU A 158 -6.84 10.31 5.19
N PRO A 159 -7.44 11.48 5.41
CA PRO A 159 -8.62 11.61 6.27
C PRO A 159 -9.83 10.84 5.73
N ILE A 160 -10.03 10.78 4.41
CA ILE A 160 -11.12 10.01 3.81
C ILE A 160 -10.93 8.52 4.07
N ALA A 161 -9.72 8.02 3.90
CA ALA A 161 -9.37 6.63 4.14
C ALA A 161 -9.57 6.23 5.61
N GLN A 162 -9.21 7.12 6.55
CA GLN A 162 -9.44 6.92 7.98
C GLN A 162 -10.93 6.85 8.32
N GLU A 163 -11.75 7.75 7.78
CA GLU A 163 -13.19 7.76 8.03
C GLU A 163 -13.88 6.55 7.39
N ALA A 164 -13.50 6.16 6.18
CA ALA A 164 -14.00 4.94 5.55
C ALA A 164 -13.69 3.69 6.40
N LEU A 165 -12.45 3.57 6.89
CA LEU A 165 -12.05 2.46 7.76
C LEU A 165 -12.84 2.44 9.09
N LYS A 166 -13.10 3.60 9.71
CA LYS A 166 -13.87 3.69 10.95
C LYS A 166 -15.31 3.23 10.78
N ARG A 167 -15.92 3.46 9.61
CA ARG A 167 -17.31 3.04 9.33
C ARG A 167 -17.46 1.57 8.99
N MET A 168 -16.37 0.87 8.72
CA MET A 168 -16.44 -0.58 8.56
C MET A 168 -16.76 -1.25 9.90
N PRO A 169 -17.71 -2.20 9.93
CA PRO A 169 -18.03 -2.93 11.15
C PRO A 169 -16.82 -3.77 11.61
N ALA A 170 -16.64 -3.89 12.92
CA ALA A 170 -15.64 -4.82 13.47
C ALA A 170 -16.00 -6.27 13.13
N ALA A 171 -14.98 -7.12 12.95
CA ALA A 171 -15.15 -8.54 12.67
C ALA A 171 -15.52 -9.31 13.96
#